data_6694a1e164f078df4bb86c9e86cb6dea
#
_entry.id   6694a1e164f078df4bb86c9e86cb6dea
#
_cell.length_a   1.000
_cell.length_b   1.000
_cell.length_c   1.000
_cell.angle_alpha   90.00
_cell.angle_beta   90.00
_cell.angle_gamma   90.00
#
_symmetry.space_group_name_H-M   'P 1'
#
loop_
_entity.id
_entity.type
_entity.pdbx_description
1 polymer ?
#
loop_
_entity_poly.entity_id
_entity_poly.type
_entity_poly.pdbx_seq_one_letter_code
_entity_poly.pdbx_strand_id
1 'polypeptide(L)'
;MKTDFTERHHRFDQCGIAMYLDSENWLKGSVEYENETFQHLGSVVTNHGYSDWATTAIPADVKVLWYRFSRREDDYCIECSPDGEAFTQMRVCHMWEGAGRIRFGIYACSPEDSSFKAVFTDMKLTDCAWKAHDGQQPD
;
A
#
# COMPACT_ATOMS: atom_id res chain seq x y z
N MET A 1 1.43 6.13 7.65
CA MET A 1 0.05 5.86 8.10
C MET A 1 0.00 4.48 8.73
N LYS A 2 -0.66 4.37 9.88
CA LYS A 2 -0.94 3.10 10.58
C LYS A 2 -2.30 2.57 10.18
N THR A 3 -2.39 1.27 9.92
CA THR A 3 -3.62 0.56 9.59
C THR A 3 -3.83 -0.57 10.59
N ASP A 4 -4.97 -0.58 11.26
CA ASP A 4 -5.41 -1.67 12.14
C ASP A 4 -6.58 -2.40 11.47
N PHE A 5 -6.40 -3.68 11.25
CA PHE A 5 -7.33 -4.59 10.58
C PHE A 5 -7.68 -5.81 11.44
N THR A 6 -7.67 -5.62 12.75
CA THR A 6 -7.95 -6.68 13.73
C THR A 6 -9.30 -7.37 13.48
N GLU A 7 -10.30 -6.62 13.05
CA GLU A 7 -11.66 -7.12 12.86
C GLU A 7 -11.92 -7.80 11.50
N ARG A 8 -10.91 -7.91 10.62
CA ARG A 8 -11.06 -8.69 9.40
C ARG A 8 -11.34 -10.17 9.73
N HIS A 9 -12.20 -10.78 9.00
CA HIS A 9 -12.61 -12.16 9.27
C HIS A 9 -13.04 -12.94 8.04
N HIS A 10 -13.33 -12.26 6.94
CA HIS A 10 -13.76 -12.90 5.71
C HIS A 10 -12.63 -12.86 4.66
N ARG A 11 -12.54 -13.89 3.85
CA ARG A 11 -11.58 -13.97 2.76
C ARG A 11 -11.68 -12.73 1.88
N PHE A 12 -10.53 -12.18 1.50
CA PHE A 12 -10.38 -10.96 0.71
C PHE A 12 -10.72 -9.65 1.43
N ASP A 13 -11.07 -9.66 2.70
CA ASP A 13 -11.11 -8.42 3.49
C ASP A 13 -9.74 -7.77 3.44
N GLN A 14 -9.67 -6.53 2.97
CA GLN A 14 -8.41 -5.86 2.71
C GLN A 14 -8.44 -4.37 3.02
N CYS A 15 -7.32 -3.85 3.49
CA CYS A 15 -7.16 -2.43 3.73
C CYS A 15 -5.70 -2.00 3.67
N GLY A 16 -5.49 -0.72 3.41
CA GLY A 16 -4.19 -0.12 3.27
C GLY A 16 -4.23 1.32 2.81
N ILE A 17 -3.27 1.69 2.00
CA ILE A 17 -3.10 3.03 1.44
C ILE A 17 -3.18 2.98 -0.09
N ALA A 18 -3.72 4.02 -0.70
CA ALA A 18 -3.79 4.14 -2.14
C ALA A 18 -3.36 5.53 -2.62
N MET A 19 -2.79 5.57 -3.80
CA MET A 19 -2.66 6.77 -4.63
C MET A 19 -3.49 6.60 -5.89
N TYR A 20 -4.17 7.65 -6.28
CA TYR A 20 -5.20 7.57 -7.30
C TYR A 20 -5.17 8.81 -8.21
N LEU A 21 -4.90 8.60 -9.46
CA LEU A 21 -5.03 9.61 -10.49
C LEU A 21 -6.45 9.56 -11.09
N ASP A 22 -6.79 8.42 -11.68
CA ASP A 22 -8.09 8.09 -12.25
C ASP A 22 -8.34 6.58 -12.21
N SER A 23 -9.42 6.08 -12.83
CA SER A 23 -9.79 4.66 -12.83
C SER A 23 -8.81 3.73 -13.55
N GLU A 24 -7.99 4.28 -14.45
CA GLU A 24 -7.01 3.53 -15.22
C GLU A 24 -5.57 3.67 -14.70
N ASN A 25 -5.35 4.62 -13.76
CA ASN A 25 -4.03 4.96 -13.23
C ASN A 25 -4.09 5.13 -11.72
N TRP A 26 -3.64 4.12 -10.99
CA TRP A 26 -3.64 4.10 -9.53
C TRP A 26 -2.68 3.06 -8.98
N LEU A 27 -2.33 3.21 -7.73
CA LEU A 27 -1.56 2.20 -7.01
C LEU A 27 -2.05 2.05 -5.56
N LYS A 28 -1.86 0.87 -5.01
CA LYS A 28 -2.17 0.58 -3.60
C LYS A 28 -1.13 -0.33 -2.96
N GLY A 29 -1.00 -0.21 -1.65
CA GLY A 29 -0.38 -1.21 -0.79
C GLY A 29 -1.38 -1.61 0.29
N SER A 30 -1.61 -2.89 0.48
CA SER A 30 -2.63 -3.39 1.40
C SER A 30 -2.27 -4.77 1.94
N VAL A 31 -2.88 -5.11 3.08
CA VAL A 31 -3.02 -6.50 3.48
C VAL A 31 -4.34 -7.02 2.96
N GLU A 32 -4.40 -8.29 2.59
CA GLU A 32 -5.59 -9.01 2.16
C GLU A 32 -5.69 -10.33 2.92
N TYR A 33 -6.76 -10.50 3.66
CA TYR A 33 -6.96 -11.69 4.47
C TYR A 33 -7.29 -12.91 3.62
N GLU A 34 -6.63 -14.04 3.88
CA GLU A 34 -6.91 -15.31 3.22
C GLU A 34 -7.60 -16.30 4.16
N ASN A 35 -6.99 -16.58 5.30
CA ASN A 35 -7.49 -17.52 6.28
C ASN A 35 -6.79 -17.33 7.64
N GLU A 36 -7.08 -18.18 8.61
CA GLU A 36 -6.53 -18.08 9.97
C GLU A 36 -5.01 -18.30 10.05
N THR A 37 -4.39 -18.84 9.00
CA THR A 37 -2.96 -19.16 8.99
C THR A 37 -2.14 -18.04 8.36
N PHE A 38 -2.60 -17.47 7.23
CA PHE A 38 -1.87 -16.45 6.50
C PHE A 38 -2.78 -15.42 5.82
N GLN A 39 -2.16 -14.35 5.42
CA GLN A 39 -2.74 -13.27 4.64
C GLN A 39 -1.69 -12.72 3.67
N HIS A 40 -2.11 -12.00 2.66
CA HIS A 40 -1.21 -11.40 1.69
C HIS A 40 -0.91 -9.95 2.02
N LEU A 41 0.36 -9.63 2.18
CA LEU A 41 0.86 -8.26 2.10
C LEU A 41 1.17 -7.99 0.63
N GLY A 42 0.50 -7.03 0.02
CA GLY A 42 0.56 -6.85 -1.41
C GLY A 42 0.57 -5.40 -1.88
N SER A 43 0.92 -5.24 -3.14
CA SER A 43 0.80 -3.99 -3.86
C SER A 43 0.25 -4.24 -5.26
N VAL A 44 -0.49 -3.27 -5.76
CA VAL A 44 -0.97 -3.23 -7.15
C VAL A 44 -0.60 -1.90 -7.74
N VAL A 45 -0.14 -1.93 -8.97
CA VAL A 45 0.05 -0.73 -9.81
C VAL A 45 -0.76 -0.90 -11.07
N THR A 46 -1.59 0.06 -11.37
CA THR A 46 -2.40 0.08 -12.58
C THR A 46 -1.98 1.26 -13.44
N ASN A 47 -1.56 0.96 -14.65
CA ASN A 47 -1.22 1.92 -15.69
C ASN A 47 -2.07 1.65 -16.93
N HIS A 48 -2.80 2.66 -17.42
CA HIS A 48 -3.66 2.55 -18.59
C HIS A 48 -4.62 1.35 -18.53
N GLY A 49 -5.18 1.07 -17.34
CA GLY A 49 -6.10 -0.03 -17.07
C GLY A 49 -5.43 -1.39 -16.85
N TYR A 50 -4.12 -1.53 -17.04
CA TYR A 50 -3.39 -2.78 -16.80
C TYR A 50 -2.79 -2.81 -15.41
N SER A 51 -3.16 -3.82 -14.63
CA SER A 51 -2.71 -4.01 -13.26
C SER A 51 -1.57 -5.01 -13.14
N ASP A 52 -0.59 -4.66 -12.36
CA ASP A 52 0.58 -5.48 -12.02
C ASP A 52 0.61 -5.69 -10.49
N TRP A 53 0.67 -6.95 -10.06
CA TRP A 53 0.58 -7.35 -8.66
C TRP A 53 1.90 -7.87 -8.13
N ALA A 54 2.15 -7.58 -6.85
CA ALA A 54 3.19 -8.23 -6.07
C ALA A 54 2.61 -8.59 -4.70
N THR A 55 2.77 -9.84 -4.28
CA THR A 55 2.26 -10.33 -2.98
C THR A 55 3.31 -11.14 -2.24
N THR A 56 3.26 -11.05 -0.91
CA THR A 56 4.05 -11.86 0.02
C THR A 56 3.11 -12.40 1.09
N ALA A 57 3.18 -13.71 1.35
CA ALA A 57 2.44 -14.28 2.46
C ALA A 57 3.05 -13.85 3.79
N ILE A 58 2.21 -13.36 4.69
CA ILE A 58 2.57 -13.02 6.06
C ILE A 58 1.63 -13.73 7.04
N PRO A 59 2.03 -13.95 8.31
CA PRO A 59 1.18 -14.60 9.29
C PRO A 59 -0.14 -13.85 9.51
N ALA A 60 -1.22 -14.59 9.70
CA ALA A 60 -2.54 -14.03 9.95
C ALA A 60 -2.70 -13.38 11.33
N ASP A 61 -1.77 -13.58 12.25
CA ASP A 61 -1.74 -12.92 13.56
C ASP A 61 -1.23 -11.48 13.50
N VAL A 62 -0.61 -11.06 12.40
CA VAL A 62 -0.33 -9.65 12.12
C VAL A 62 -1.66 -8.91 11.95
N LYS A 63 -1.94 -7.94 12.82
CA LYS A 63 -3.20 -7.17 12.87
C LYS A 63 -3.03 -5.68 12.58
N VAL A 64 -1.79 -5.23 12.61
CA VAL A 64 -1.44 -3.81 12.46
C VAL A 64 -0.22 -3.70 11.58
N LEU A 65 -0.26 -2.77 10.64
CA LEU A 65 0.89 -2.41 9.80
C LEU A 65 0.92 -0.90 9.57
N TRP A 66 2.13 -0.39 9.39
CA TRP A 66 2.36 0.97 8.92
C TRP A 66 2.78 0.92 7.46
N TYR A 67 2.24 1.84 6.67
CA TYR A 67 2.62 2.03 5.27
C TYR A 67 3.25 3.40 5.08
N ARG A 68 4.25 3.44 4.22
CA ARG A 68 4.87 4.66 3.74
C ARG A 68 4.96 4.60 2.21
N PHE A 69 4.37 5.59 1.54
CA PHE A 69 4.50 5.77 0.12
C PHE A 69 5.34 7.01 -0.14
N SER A 70 6.38 6.86 -0.93
CA SER A 70 7.25 7.95 -1.36
C SER A 70 7.16 8.10 -2.87
N ARG A 71 7.20 9.33 -3.36
CA ARG A 71 7.13 9.65 -4.78
C ARG A 71 8.35 10.49 -5.18
N ARG A 72 8.91 10.15 -6.34
CA ARG A 72 9.83 10.97 -7.11
C ARG A 72 9.31 11.02 -8.53
N GLU A 73 8.86 12.18 -8.97
CA GLU A 73 8.21 12.35 -10.27
C GLU A 73 7.15 11.28 -10.52
N ASP A 74 7.36 10.36 -11.47
CA ASP A 74 6.47 9.26 -11.85
C ASP A 74 6.77 7.94 -11.11
N ASP A 75 7.85 7.91 -10.33
CA ASP A 75 8.29 6.72 -9.61
C ASP A 75 7.80 6.72 -8.16
N TYR A 76 7.41 5.56 -7.70
CA TYR A 76 6.85 5.35 -6.38
C TYR A 76 7.57 4.23 -5.63
N CYS A 77 7.88 4.47 -4.36
CA CYS A 77 8.35 3.46 -3.44
C CYS A 77 7.25 3.16 -2.42
N ILE A 78 6.87 1.89 -2.33
CA ILE A 78 5.90 1.36 -1.38
C ILE A 78 6.68 0.62 -0.30
N GLU A 79 6.46 0.99 0.95
CA GLU A 79 7.13 0.41 2.10
C GLU A 79 6.13 0.07 3.20
N CYS A 80 6.44 -0.93 4.00
CA CYS A 80 5.69 -1.28 5.20
C CYS A 80 6.59 -1.44 6.42
N SER A 81 5.98 -1.38 7.59
CA SER A 81 6.65 -1.57 8.87
C SER A 81 5.70 -2.23 9.88
N PRO A 82 6.17 -3.16 10.71
CA PRO A 82 5.37 -3.71 11.81
C PRO A 82 5.32 -2.80 13.05
N ASP A 83 6.23 -1.86 13.19
CA ASP A 83 6.41 -1.02 14.37
C ASP A 83 6.28 0.49 14.11
N GLY A 84 6.26 0.89 12.84
CA GLY A 84 6.22 2.31 12.42
C GLY A 84 7.59 3.01 12.44
N GLU A 85 8.66 2.29 12.77
CA GLU A 85 10.02 2.82 12.86
C GLU A 85 10.90 2.28 11.73
N ALA A 86 11.02 0.95 11.63
CA ALA A 86 11.82 0.27 10.61
C ALA A 86 10.96 -0.09 9.41
N PHE A 87 11.15 0.60 8.29
CA PHE A 87 10.42 0.38 7.05
C PHE A 87 11.19 -0.50 6.08
N THR A 88 10.50 -1.50 5.52
CA THR A 88 11.01 -2.40 4.50
C THR A 88 10.32 -2.13 3.18
N GLN A 89 11.10 -2.06 2.11
CA GLN A 89 10.57 -1.88 0.76
C GLN A 89 9.74 -3.09 0.33
N MET A 90 8.51 -2.84 -0.06
CA MET A 90 7.63 -3.80 -0.71
C MET A 90 7.82 -3.76 -2.23
N ARG A 91 7.91 -2.55 -2.80
CA ARG A 91 7.97 -2.36 -4.24
C ARG A 91 8.49 -0.98 -4.60
N VAL A 92 9.24 -0.90 -5.69
CA VAL A 92 9.43 0.31 -6.49
C VAL A 92 8.67 0.12 -7.80
N CYS A 93 7.93 1.11 -8.23
CA CYS A 93 7.10 1.03 -9.42
C CYS A 93 6.96 2.39 -10.10
N HIS A 94 6.61 2.35 -11.36
CA HIS A 94 6.38 3.51 -12.21
C HIS A 94 4.89 3.67 -12.49
N MET A 95 4.39 4.90 -12.51
CA MET A 95 3.04 5.24 -12.96
C MET A 95 3.14 6.36 -14.00
N TRP A 96 2.88 6.04 -15.26
CA TRP A 96 3.17 6.87 -16.44
C TRP A 96 2.66 8.32 -16.37
N GLU A 97 1.57 8.56 -15.68
CA GLU A 97 0.98 9.89 -15.52
C GLU A 97 1.14 10.43 -14.10
N GLY A 98 2.04 9.83 -13.34
CA GLY A 98 2.12 9.99 -11.89
C GLY A 98 2.84 11.24 -11.38
N ALA A 99 3.60 11.96 -12.22
CA ALA A 99 4.38 13.13 -11.81
C ALA A 99 3.52 14.35 -11.45
N GLY A 100 2.33 14.42 -12.04
CA GLY A 100 1.41 15.52 -11.83
C GLY A 100 0.71 15.52 -10.47
N ARG A 101 -0.45 16.15 -10.41
CA ARG A 101 -1.28 16.16 -9.21
C ARG A 101 -1.96 14.80 -9.03
N ILE A 102 -1.69 14.14 -7.89
CA ILE A 102 -2.29 12.86 -7.53
C ILE A 102 -3.07 12.97 -6.21
N ARG A 103 -4.12 12.19 -6.07
CA ARG A 103 -4.84 11.99 -4.81
C ARG A 103 -4.24 10.82 -4.05
N PHE A 104 -4.27 10.89 -2.75
CA PHE A 104 -3.84 9.80 -1.87
C PHE A 104 -4.79 9.69 -0.68
N GLY A 105 -4.87 8.49 -0.12
CA GLY A 105 -5.75 8.25 1.01
C GLY A 105 -5.80 6.81 1.46
N ILE A 106 -6.82 6.51 2.22
CA ILE A 106 -7.09 5.18 2.76
C ILE A 106 -7.79 4.31 1.70
N TYR A 107 -7.54 3.01 1.82
CA TYR A 107 -8.20 1.97 1.03
C TYR A 107 -8.75 0.89 1.95
N ALA A 108 -9.99 0.51 1.78
CA ALA A 108 -10.61 -0.64 2.42
C ALA A 108 -11.64 -1.27 1.46
N CYS A 109 -11.69 -2.59 1.44
CA CYS A 109 -12.59 -3.35 0.59
C CYS A 109 -12.93 -4.68 1.25
N SER A 110 -14.19 -5.07 1.12
CA SER A 110 -14.72 -6.38 1.48
C SER A 110 -15.48 -6.90 0.27
N PRO A 111 -14.82 -7.60 -0.68
CA PRO A 111 -15.39 -7.91 -2.00
C PRO A 111 -16.42 -9.04 -1.97
N GLU A 112 -16.42 -9.85 -0.94
CA GLU A 112 -17.44 -10.87 -0.70
C GLU A 112 -18.64 -10.27 0.06
N ASP A 113 -19.67 -11.09 0.33
CA ASP A 113 -20.81 -10.68 1.17
C ASP A 113 -20.40 -10.60 2.65
N SER A 114 -19.59 -9.62 2.95
CA SER A 114 -18.95 -9.40 4.24
C SER A 114 -18.78 -7.92 4.52
N SER A 115 -18.45 -7.61 5.76
CA SER A 115 -18.01 -6.28 6.19
C SER A 115 -17.05 -6.40 7.36
N PHE A 116 -16.06 -5.52 7.42
CA PHE A 116 -15.15 -5.42 8.57
C PHE A 116 -14.83 -3.96 8.85
N LYS A 117 -14.29 -3.71 10.02
CA LYS A 117 -13.83 -2.40 10.42
C LYS A 117 -12.31 -2.31 10.29
N ALA A 118 -11.85 -1.41 9.44
CA ALA A 118 -10.46 -0.98 9.37
C ALA A 118 -10.30 0.37 10.08
N VAL A 119 -9.25 0.52 10.88
CA VAL A 119 -8.93 1.77 11.57
C VAL A 119 -7.62 2.33 11.04
N PHE A 120 -7.64 3.61 10.65
CA PHE A 120 -6.50 4.32 10.09
C PHE A 120 -6.11 5.47 11.00
N THR A 121 -4.82 5.52 11.36
CA THR A 121 -4.26 6.58 12.20
C THR A 121 -2.89 7.02 11.69
N ASP A 122 -2.32 8.04 12.29
CA ASP A 122 -0.98 8.54 12.00
C ASP A 122 -0.75 8.89 10.52
N MET A 123 -1.78 9.37 9.82
CA MET A 123 -1.63 9.85 8.47
C MET A 123 -0.84 11.16 8.48
N LYS A 124 0.32 11.14 7.80
CA LYS A 124 1.20 12.30 7.68
C LYS A 124 1.64 12.46 6.22
N LEU A 125 1.74 13.72 5.80
CA LEU A 125 2.42 14.10 4.57
C LEU A 125 3.76 14.71 4.97
N THR A 126 4.85 14.22 4.40
CA THR A 126 6.21 14.65 4.71
C THR A 126 6.99 14.80 3.42
N ASP A 127 8.20 15.33 3.53
CA ASP A 127 9.16 15.23 2.45
C ASP A 127 9.43 13.77 2.07
N CYS A 128 9.89 13.53 0.84
CA CYS A 128 10.17 12.20 0.34
C CYS A 128 11.22 11.50 1.21
N ALA A 129 10.87 10.35 1.78
CA ALA A 129 11.76 9.56 2.61
C ALA A 129 12.58 8.53 1.80
N TRP A 130 12.23 8.34 0.54
CA TRP A 130 12.90 7.38 -0.34
C TRP A 130 14.23 7.97 -0.83
N LYS A 131 15.34 7.38 -0.37
CA LYS A 131 16.69 7.77 -0.76
C LYS A 131 17.04 7.22 -2.14
N ALA A 132 17.77 7.99 -2.93
CA ALA A 132 18.38 7.51 -4.15
C ALA A 132 19.38 6.37 -3.84
N HIS A 133 19.46 5.40 -4.73
CA HIS A 133 20.54 4.41 -4.67
C HIS A 133 21.90 5.07 -4.93
N ASP A 134 22.96 4.48 -4.39
CA ASP A 134 24.33 4.98 -4.66
C ASP A 134 24.58 5.04 -6.18
N GLY A 135 25.01 6.20 -6.65
CA GLY A 135 25.26 6.46 -8.07
C GLY A 135 24.05 6.95 -8.88
N GLN A 136 22.85 7.04 -8.29
CA GLN A 136 21.73 7.77 -8.91
C GLN A 136 21.90 9.28 -8.67
N GLN A 137 21.65 10.06 -9.72
CA GLN A 137 21.52 11.51 -9.54
C GLN A 137 20.25 11.76 -8.71
N PRO A 138 20.30 12.73 -7.76
CA PRO A 138 19.06 13.22 -7.15
C PRO A 138 18.15 13.81 -8.23
N ASP A 139 16.88 13.50 -8.17
CA ASP A 139 15.85 14.11 -9.03
C ASP A 139 15.69 15.60 -8.69
#